data_7fa4083c7e15e1e065a304d05fc5c51c
#
_entry.id   7fa4083c7e15e1e065a304d05fc5c51c
#
_cell.length_a   1.000
_cell.length_b   1.000
_cell.length_c   1.000
_cell.angle_alpha   90.00
_cell.angle_beta   90.00
_cell.angle_gamma   90.00
#
_symmetry.space_group_name_H-M   'P 1'
#
loop_
_entity.id
_entity.type
_entity.pdbx_description
1 polymer ?
#
loop_
_entity_poly.entity_id
_entity_poly.type
_entity_poly.pdbx_seq_one_letter_code
_entity_poly.pdbx_strand_id
1 'polypeptide(L)'
;MKIKNIAAICKKNKYAVIYERYTEGGGVVQYIGDGAAAYPVTGLPALDKESLLTIFDVPEKQREDWFVQVAGIPSEVSFEDTDANEKPVEREAISIAYSGKTLKPLQTRRGLVFIESRYLSPVSDILDVLELYERITPGGTPYIVAKAGFLLQAVIMPYDVISQQFVDNLKRLTEQCALSLDLREREKALARAAEPEQYSLNVDPATGEIVGDESEVADNA
;
A
#
# COMPACT_ATOMS: atom_id res chain seq x y z
N MET A 1 -6.65 20.04 -5.41
CA MET A 1 -5.31 19.62 -4.92
C MET A 1 -4.94 20.35 -3.63
N LYS A 2 -4.41 19.62 -2.64
CA LYS A 2 -4.10 20.17 -1.30
C LYS A 2 -2.61 20.39 -1.13
N ILE A 3 -2.15 21.64 -1.32
CA ILE A 3 -0.72 22.02 -1.17
C ILE A 3 -0.17 21.66 0.22
N LYS A 4 -0.97 21.79 1.28
CA LYS A 4 -0.56 21.39 2.63
C LYS A 4 -0.16 19.92 2.74
N ASN A 5 -0.80 19.05 1.95
CA ASN A 5 -0.46 17.63 1.94
C ASN A 5 0.83 17.37 1.16
N ILE A 6 1.10 18.13 0.09
CA ILE A 6 2.40 18.07 -0.61
C ILE A 6 3.51 18.54 0.36
N ALA A 7 3.28 19.64 1.06
CA ALA A 7 4.21 20.13 2.08
C ALA A 7 4.49 19.05 3.16
N ALA A 8 3.45 18.36 3.64
CA ALA A 8 3.60 17.28 4.63
C ALA A 8 4.47 16.12 4.11
N ILE A 9 4.33 15.76 2.82
CA ILE A 9 5.15 14.74 2.17
C ILE A 9 6.63 15.18 2.14
N CYS A 10 6.90 16.41 1.69
CA CYS A 10 8.25 16.96 1.58
C CYS A 10 8.90 17.22 2.96
N LYS A 11 8.11 17.63 3.97
CA LYS A 11 8.59 17.90 5.34
C LYS A 11 9.24 16.69 6.00
N LYS A 12 8.80 15.49 5.66
CA LYS A 12 9.36 14.25 6.25
C LYS A 12 10.87 14.14 6.06
N ASN A 13 11.35 14.51 4.87
CA ASN A 13 12.77 14.41 4.50
C ASN A 13 13.44 15.79 4.36
N LYS A 14 12.72 16.88 4.61
CA LYS A 14 13.16 18.27 4.34
C LYS A 14 13.69 18.44 2.91
N TYR A 15 13.05 17.73 1.97
CA TYR A 15 13.44 17.65 0.58
C TYR A 15 12.26 17.96 -0.34
N ALA A 16 12.48 18.83 -1.32
CA ALA A 16 11.49 19.11 -2.36
C ALA A 16 12.15 19.33 -3.70
N VAL A 17 11.44 18.95 -4.77
CA VAL A 17 11.85 19.22 -6.15
C VAL A 17 10.75 20.03 -6.82
N ILE A 18 11.16 21.10 -7.51
CA ILE A 18 10.33 21.86 -8.44
C ILE A 18 10.76 21.40 -9.83
N TYR A 19 9.90 20.65 -10.51
CA TYR A 19 10.12 20.28 -11.91
C TYR A 19 9.53 21.35 -12.82
N GLU A 20 10.25 21.75 -13.84
CA GLU A 20 9.85 22.75 -14.81
C GLU A 20 9.71 22.15 -16.20
N ARG A 21 8.59 22.49 -16.84
CA ARG A 21 8.33 22.17 -18.22
C ARG A 21 8.02 23.46 -18.99
N TYR A 22 8.80 23.71 -20.00
CA TYR A 22 8.56 24.85 -20.89
C TYR A 22 7.53 24.44 -21.95
N THR A 23 6.51 25.29 -22.13
CA THR A 23 5.49 25.10 -23.14
C THR A 23 5.92 25.81 -24.45
N GLU A 24 5.40 25.36 -25.59
CA GLU A 24 5.67 25.98 -26.90
C GLU A 24 5.31 27.48 -26.96
N GLY A 25 4.38 27.93 -26.12
CA GLY A 25 4.01 29.35 -25.97
C GLY A 25 4.92 30.17 -25.06
N GLY A 26 6.06 29.61 -24.61
CA GLY A 26 7.01 30.30 -23.71
C GLY A 26 6.59 30.35 -22.24
N GLY A 27 5.50 29.68 -21.89
CA GLY A 27 5.07 29.53 -20.49
C GLY A 27 5.84 28.40 -19.77
N VAL A 28 5.82 28.44 -18.45
CA VAL A 28 6.41 27.40 -17.60
C VAL A 28 5.30 26.74 -16.81
N VAL A 29 5.20 25.42 -16.89
CA VAL A 29 4.37 24.59 -16.02
C VAL A 29 5.27 23.96 -14.98
N GLN A 30 4.91 24.13 -13.70
CA GLN A 30 5.69 23.59 -12.61
C GLN A 30 4.96 22.44 -11.90
N TYR A 31 5.75 21.49 -11.42
CA TYR A 31 5.28 20.40 -10.58
C TYR A 31 6.14 20.37 -9.32
N ILE A 32 5.52 20.08 -8.17
CA ILE A 32 6.22 19.98 -6.88
C ILE A 32 6.13 18.56 -6.37
N GLY A 33 7.21 18.04 -5.84
CA GLY A 33 7.25 16.72 -5.23
C GLY A 33 8.45 16.47 -4.33
N ASP A 34 8.58 15.21 -3.88
CA ASP A 34 9.67 14.73 -3.03
C ASP A 34 10.65 13.79 -3.77
N GLY A 35 10.63 13.83 -5.09
CA GLY A 35 11.42 12.93 -5.95
C GLY A 35 10.75 11.60 -6.25
N ALA A 36 9.85 11.11 -5.39
CA ALA A 36 9.07 9.90 -5.62
C ALA A 36 7.64 10.17 -6.12
N ALA A 37 7.11 11.35 -5.85
CA ALA A 37 5.87 11.82 -6.44
C ALA A 37 5.98 13.30 -6.82
N ALA A 38 5.23 13.70 -7.86
CA ALA A 38 5.16 15.07 -8.34
C ALA A 38 3.70 15.44 -8.67
N TYR A 39 3.34 16.70 -8.38
CA TYR A 39 1.98 17.22 -8.51
C TYR A 39 2.00 18.53 -9.29
N PRO A 40 1.09 18.74 -10.28
CA PRO A 40 1.04 19.98 -11.03
C PRO A 40 0.69 21.15 -10.12
N VAL A 41 1.33 22.28 -10.34
CA VAL A 41 1.02 23.53 -9.65
C VAL A 41 0.22 24.41 -10.59
N THR A 42 -1.05 24.62 -10.27
CA THR A 42 -1.95 25.45 -11.07
C THR A 42 -2.45 26.64 -10.25
N GLY A 43 -2.57 27.80 -10.89
CA GLY A 43 -3.12 28.99 -10.26
C GLY A 43 -2.16 29.72 -9.31
N LEU A 44 -0.89 29.34 -9.30
CA LEU A 44 0.17 30.06 -8.58
C LEU A 44 1.16 30.69 -9.57
N PRO A 45 1.84 31.79 -9.18
CA PRO A 45 2.97 32.29 -9.95
C PRO A 45 4.11 31.28 -9.96
N ALA A 46 5.08 31.43 -10.86
CA ALA A 46 6.25 30.59 -10.88
C ALA A 46 6.96 30.61 -9.51
N LEU A 47 7.23 29.41 -9.02
CA LEU A 47 7.81 29.20 -7.70
C LEU A 47 9.31 29.03 -7.82
N ASP A 48 10.01 29.62 -6.88
CA ASP A 48 11.42 29.35 -6.57
C ASP A 48 11.55 28.71 -5.17
N LYS A 49 12.77 28.50 -4.73
CA LYS A 49 13.03 27.93 -3.40
C LYS A 49 12.35 28.70 -2.27
N GLU A 50 12.46 30.03 -2.27
CA GLU A 50 11.98 30.85 -1.16
C GLU A 50 10.45 30.92 -1.13
N SER A 51 9.81 31.09 -2.28
CA SER A 51 8.35 31.08 -2.41
C SER A 51 7.77 29.71 -2.06
N LEU A 52 8.42 28.62 -2.45
CA LEU A 52 8.00 27.26 -2.07
C LEU A 52 8.06 27.06 -0.56
N LEU A 53 9.17 27.43 0.09
CA LEU A 53 9.31 27.29 1.54
C LEU A 53 8.31 28.17 2.30
N THR A 54 7.96 29.33 1.75
CA THR A 54 6.92 30.19 2.29
C THR A 54 5.53 29.55 2.19
N ILE A 55 5.17 28.99 1.03
CA ILE A 55 3.89 28.29 0.82
C ILE A 55 3.80 27.02 1.68
N PHE A 56 4.93 26.37 1.92
CA PHE A 56 5.01 25.21 2.82
C PHE A 56 4.97 25.59 4.30
N ASP A 57 4.90 26.88 4.64
CA ASP A 57 4.92 27.38 6.01
C ASP A 57 6.13 26.83 6.79
N VAL A 58 7.32 26.99 6.17
CA VAL A 58 8.59 26.62 6.79
C VAL A 58 9.17 27.83 7.51
N PRO A 59 9.38 27.76 8.85
CA PRO A 59 9.97 28.85 9.61
C PRO A 59 11.37 29.21 9.08
N GLU A 60 11.72 30.50 9.05
CA GLU A 60 13.01 30.98 8.53
C GLU A 60 14.21 30.24 9.13
N LYS A 61 14.18 30.00 10.45
CA LYS A 61 15.25 29.29 11.17
C LYS A 61 15.48 27.84 10.71
N GLN A 62 14.50 27.25 10.01
CA GLN A 62 14.54 25.87 9.51
C GLN A 62 14.78 25.79 8.01
N ARG A 63 14.77 26.93 7.27
CA ARG A 63 14.93 26.94 5.82
C ARG A 63 16.30 26.47 5.34
N GLU A 64 17.34 26.72 6.14
CA GLU A 64 18.70 26.27 5.85
C GLU A 64 18.83 24.74 5.82
N ASP A 65 18.01 24.04 6.61
CA ASP A 65 17.97 22.58 6.66
C ASP A 65 17.28 21.94 5.44
N TRP A 66 16.60 22.75 4.62
CA TRP A 66 15.86 22.24 3.48
C TRP A 66 16.69 22.21 2.21
N PHE A 67 16.65 21.06 1.56
CA PHE A 67 17.19 20.92 0.21
C PHE A 67 16.04 21.05 -0.80
N VAL A 68 16.02 22.17 -1.53
CA VAL A 68 15.06 22.41 -2.61
C VAL A 68 15.84 22.46 -3.93
N GLN A 69 15.47 21.54 -4.83
CA GLN A 69 16.06 21.45 -6.17
C GLN A 69 15.07 21.99 -7.20
N VAL A 70 15.54 22.81 -8.13
CA VAL A 70 14.80 23.18 -9.35
C VAL A 70 15.43 22.39 -10.49
N ALA A 71 14.63 21.60 -11.22
CA ALA A 71 15.09 20.70 -12.25
C ALA A 71 14.10 20.63 -13.43
N GLY A 72 14.60 20.31 -14.61
CA GLY A 72 13.75 19.90 -15.71
C GLY A 72 13.08 18.55 -15.42
N ILE A 73 11.99 18.25 -16.13
CA ILE A 73 11.34 16.95 -16.06
C ILE A 73 12.33 15.88 -16.54
N PRO A 74 12.50 14.78 -15.79
CA PRO A 74 13.34 13.66 -16.25
C PRO A 74 12.85 13.12 -17.60
N SER A 75 13.75 12.90 -18.54
CA SER A 75 13.43 12.42 -19.90
C SER A 75 12.74 11.04 -19.93
N GLU A 76 12.88 10.29 -18.85
CA GLU A 76 12.30 8.94 -18.70
C GLU A 76 10.83 8.95 -18.29
N VAL A 77 10.31 10.07 -17.80
CA VAL A 77 8.95 10.17 -17.23
C VAL A 77 8.16 11.26 -17.94
N SER A 78 7.00 10.93 -18.48
CA SER A 78 6.13 11.90 -19.11
C SER A 78 5.16 12.55 -18.09
N PHE A 79 5.14 13.87 -18.06
CA PHE A 79 4.21 14.69 -17.27
C PHE A 79 3.10 15.28 -18.15
N GLU A 80 2.90 14.72 -19.34
CA GLU A 80 1.81 15.13 -20.22
C GLU A 80 0.46 14.62 -19.70
N ASP A 81 -0.61 15.34 -20.03
CA ASP A 81 -1.97 14.93 -19.65
C ASP A 81 -2.37 13.61 -20.30
N THR A 82 -1.85 13.32 -21.48
CA THR A 82 -2.15 12.10 -22.24
C THR A 82 -0.88 11.37 -22.66
N ASP A 83 -0.96 10.05 -22.73
CA ASP A 83 0.07 9.17 -23.26
C ASP A 83 -0.61 8.03 -24.03
N ALA A 84 -0.19 7.79 -25.29
CA ALA A 84 -0.78 6.75 -26.13
C ALA A 84 -0.62 5.33 -25.56
N ASN A 85 0.37 5.11 -24.70
CA ASN A 85 0.70 3.82 -24.12
C ASN A 85 0.17 3.64 -22.69
N GLU A 86 -0.52 4.65 -22.12
CA GLU A 86 -1.09 4.52 -20.78
C GLU A 86 -2.20 3.47 -20.74
N LYS A 87 -2.31 2.77 -19.63
CA LYS A 87 -3.36 1.79 -19.36
C LYS A 87 -3.97 2.04 -17.99
N PRO A 88 -5.29 1.94 -17.86
CA PRO A 88 -5.95 2.07 -16.57
C PRO A 88 -5.48 0.96 -15.62
N VAL A 89 -5.38 1.29 -14.36
CA VAL A 89 -4.95 0.39 -13.28
C VAL A 89 -6.03 0.35 -12.22
N GLU A 90 -6.48 -0.84 -11.88
CA GLU A 90 -7.45 -1.02 -10.81
C GLU A 90 -6.79 -0.91 -9.43
N ARG A 91 -7.51 -0.25 -8.51
CA ARG A 91 -7.09 -0.15 -7.10
C ARG A 91 -7.60 -1.37 -6.36
N GLU A 92 -6.71 -2.07 -5.71
CA GLU A 92 -7.09 -3.12 -4.78
C GLU A 92 -7.66 -2.53 -3.48
N ALA A 93 -8.67 -3.21 -2.91
CA ALA A 93 -9.28 -2.79 -1.64
C ALA A 93 -8.32 -2.92 -0.45
N ILE A 94 -7.30 -3.77 -0.59
CA ILE A 94 -6.33 -4.03 0.48
C ILE A 94 -5.27 -2.94 0.59
N SER A 95 -4.64 -2.88 1.75
CA SER A 95 -3.43 -2.08 2.00
C SER A 95 -2.44 -2.93 2.77
N ILE A 96 -1.16 -2.75 2.48
CA ILE A 96 -0.08 -3.51 3.11
C ILE A 96 0.77 -2.54 3.94
N ALA A 97 0.99 -2.87 5.22
CA ALA A 97 1.95 -2.17 6.04
C ALA A 97 3.34 -2.78 5.83
N TYR A 98 4.30 -1.99 5.39
CA TYR A 98 5.67 -2.42 5.13
C TYR A 98 6.65 -1.34 5.55
N SER A 99 7.58 -1.66 6.44
CA SER A 99 8.63 -0.74 6.90
C SER A 99 8.11 0.65 7.33
N GLY A 100 6.99 0.68 8.07
CA GLY A 100 6.38 1.93 8.55
C GLY A 100 5.65 2.74 7.48
N LYS A 101 5.45 2.19 6.29
CA LYS A 101 4.68 2.78 5.19
C LYS A 101 3.39 1.99 4.95
N THR A 102 2.34 2.66 4.52
CA THR A 102 1.12 2.02 4.04
C THR A 102 1.15 2.01 2.52
N LEU A 103 1.18 0.83 1.95
CA LEU A 103 1.31 0.60 0.51
C LEU A 103 -0.04 0.15 -0.07
N LYS A 104 -0.35 0.65 -1.26
CA LYS A 104 -1.49 0.23 -2.09
C LYS A 104 -0.96 -0.62 -3.24
N PRO A 105 -1.38 -1.90 -3.33
CA PRO A 105 -1.04 -2.74 -4.47
C PRO A 105 -1.85 -2.31 -5.70
N LEU A 106 -1.22 -2.35 -6.87
CA LEU A 106 -1.78 -2.03 -8.16
C LEU A 106 -1.38 -3.10 -9.16
N GLN A 107 -2.34 -3.60 -9.93
CA GLN A 107 -2.08 -4.57 -10.99
C GLN A 107 -1.68 -3.82 -12.27
N THR A 108 -0.48 -4.07 -12.76
CA THR A 108 0.05 -3.49 -13.99
C THR A 108 0.37 -4.57 -15.02
N ARG A 109 0.65 -4.18 -16.25
CA ARG A 109 1.11 -5.10 -17.32
C ARG A 109 2.42 -5.82 -16.97
N ARG A 110 3.19 -5.26 -16.03
CA ARG A 110 4.47 -5.80 -15.56
C ARG A 110 4.36 -6.55 -14.24
N GLY A 111 3.12 -6.80 -13.78
CA GLY A 111 2.84 -7.47 -12.52
C GLY A 111 2.39 -6.51 -11.43
N LEU A 112 2.52 -6.95 -10.20
CA LEU A 112 2.07 -6.19 -9.04
C LEU A 112 3.11 -5.13 -8.66
N VAL A 113 2.68 -3.87 -8.60
CA VAL A 113 3.47 -2.75 -8.11
C VAL A 113 2.81 -2.11 -6.90
N PHE A 114 3.54 -1.34 -6.12
CA PHE A 114 3.03 -0.69 -4.92
C PHE A 114 3.28 0.80 -4.95
N ILE A 115 2.27 1.59 -4.55
CA ILE A 115 2.44 3.01 -4.28
C ILE A 115 2.23 3.30 -2.79
N GLU A 116 2.97 4.24 -2.22
CA GLU A 116 2.75 4.67 -0.85
C GLU A 116 1.46 5.50 -0.78
N SER A 117 0.52 5.13 0.11
CA SER A 117 -0.82 5.75 0.21
C SER A 117 -0.76 7.25 0.43
N ARG A 118 0.28 7.77 1.09
CA ARG A 118 0.44 9.21 1.34
C ARG A 118 0.50 10.03 0.05
N TYR A 119 0.96 9.43 -1.06
CA TYR A 119 1.04 10.13 -2.34
C TYR A 119 -0.33 10.39 -2.99
N LEU A 120 -1.38 9.76 -2.51
CA LEU A 120 -2.75 10.09 -2.91
C LEU A 120 -3.38 11.20 -2.04
N SER A 121 -2.76 11.55 -0.91
CA SER A 121 -3.32 12.56 0.01
C SER A 121 -3.43 13.98 -0.58
N PRO A 122 -2.53 14.47 -1.47
CA PRO A 122 -2.69 15.77 -2.11
C PRO A 122 -3.90 15.88 -3.04
N VAL A 123 -4.38 14.74 -3.55
CA VAL A 123 -5.53 14.65 -4.47
C VAL A 123 -6.76 14.01 -3.80
N SER A 124 -6.78 13.97 -2.47
CA SER A 124 -7.84 13.32 -1.69
C SER A 124 -9.22 13.97 -1.80
N ASP A 125 -9.29 15.20 -2.28
CA ASP A 125 -10.54 15.95 -2.54
C ASP A 125 -11.24 15.53 -3.84
N ILE A 126 -10.57 14.76 -4.70
CA ILE A 126 -11.08 14.30 -6.00
C ILE A 126 -10.96 12.79 -6.17
N LEU A 127 -10.82 12.03 -5.06
CA LEU A 127 -10.63 10.57 -5.14
C LEU A 127 -11.77 9.82 -5.84
N ASP A 128 -12.99 10.35 -5.77
CA ASP A 128 -14.17 9.74 -6.38
C ASP A 128 -14.15 9.77 -7.91
N VAL A 129 -13.43 10.74 -8.49
CA VAL A 129 -13.25 10.91 -9.93
C VAL A 129 -11.81 10.67 -10.39
N LEU A 130 -10.94 10.26 -9.45
CA LEU A 130 -9.54 10.01 -9.72
C LEU A 130 -9.34 8.61 -10.28
N GLU A 131 -8.78 8.53 -11.46
CA GLU A 131 -8.36 7.30 -12.12
C GLU A 131 -6.84 7.16 -12.07
N LEU A 132 -6.35 5.93 -11.93
CA LEU A 132 -4.94 5.61 -11.98
C LEU A 132 -4.59 4.94 -13.30
N TYR A 133 -3.47 5.34 -13.88
CA TYR A 133 -2.95 4.75 -15.11
C TYR A 133 -1.50 4.34 -14.93
N GLU A 134 -1.15 3.21 -15.52
CA GLU A 134 0.23 2.80 -15.70
C GLU A 134 0.80 3.47 -16.94
N ARG A 135 2.01 4.02 -16.79
CA ARG A 135 2.90 4.40 -17.88
C ARG A 135 4.22 3.66 -17.73
N ILE A 136 4.95 3.51 -18.81
CA ILE A 136 6.22 2.77 -18.83
C ILE A 136 7.30 3.68 -19.35
N THR A 137 8.40 3.78 -18.61
CA THR A 137 9.60 4.51 -19.04
C THR A 137 10.22 3.84 -20.26
N PRO A 138 11.07 4.52 -21.07
CA PRO A 138 11.83 3.89 -22.14
C PRO A 138 12.67 2.70 -21.68
N GLY A 139 13.15 2.71 -20.44
CA GLY A 139 13.85 1.59 -19.80
C GLY A 139 12.96 0.44 -19.34
N GLY A 140 11.63 0.53 -19.53
CA GLY A 140 10.69 -0.53 -19.20
C GLY A 140 10.20 -0.53 -17.75
N THR A 141 10.54 0.47 -16.95
CA THR A 141 10.06 0.59 -15.56
C THR A 141 8.66 1.20 -15.53
N PRO A 142 7.69 0.57 -14.87
CA PRO A 142 6.36 1.16 -14.73
C PRO A 142 6.37 2.32 -13.74
N TYR A 143 5.55 3.33 -14.00
CA TYR A 143 5.20 4.38 -13.06
C TYR A 143 3.70 4.67 -13.15
N ILE A 144 3.15 5.30 -12.12
CA ILE A 144 1.72 5.52 -11.99
C ILE A 144 1.41 7.00 -12.17
N VAL A 145 0.41 7.30 -12.97
CA VAL A 145 -0.15 8.64 -13.04
C VAL A 145 -1.58 8.62 -12.53
N ALA A 146 -1.94 9.64 -11.77
CA ALA A 146 -3.29 9.86 -11.30
C ALA A 146 -3.91 10.99 -12.12
N LYS A 147 -5.13 10.78 -12.65
CA LYS A 147 -5.83 11.71 -13.53
C LYS A 147 -7.25 11.96 -13.02
N ALA A 148 -7.74 13.18 -13.23
CA ALA A 148 -9.15 13.52 -13.08
C ALA A 148 -9.67 13.92 -14.47
N GLY A 149 -10.45 13.03 -15.08
CA GLY A 149 -10.76 13.12 -16.50
C GLY A 149 -9.50 13.05 -17.35
N PHE A 150 -9.23 14.08 -18.15
CA PHE A 150 -8.04 14.14 -19.01
C PHE A 150 -6.83 14.76 -18.33
N LEU A 151 -7.00 15.44 -17.17
CA LEU A 151 -5.94 16.24 -16.54
C LEU A 151 -5.11 15.41 -15.57
N LEU A 152 -3.81 15.46 -15.74
CA LEU A 152 -2.85 14.86 -14.82
C LEU A 152 -2.89 15.57 -13.47
N GLN A 153 -2.99 14.81 -12.40
CA GLN A 153 -3.04 15.28 -11.01
C GLN A 153 -1.82 14.87 -10.20
N ALA A 154 -1.20 13.76 -10.54
CA ALA A 154 0.03 13.30 -9.90
C ALA A 154 0.79 12.33 -10.81
N VAL A 155 2.11 12.34 -10.68
CA VAL A 155 3.02 11.29 -11.16
C VAL A 155 3.63 10.66 -9.95
N ILE A 156 3.59 9.33 -9.83
CA ILE A 156 4.00 8.59 -8.64
C ILE A 156 4.91 7.44 -9.06
N MET A 157 6.12 7.41 -8.53
CA MET A 157 7.04 6.28 -8.72
C MET A 157 6.62 5.15 -7.77
N PRO A 158 6.52 3.90 -8.27
CA PRO A 158 6.23 2.75 -7.44
C PRO A 158 7.33 2.51 -6.40
N TYR A 159 6.95 1.89 -5.31
CA TYR A 159 7.86 1.39 -4.30
C TYR A 159 8.15 -0.09 -4.58
N ASP A 160 9.40 -0.42 -4.80
CA ASP A 160 9.81 -1.81 -5.01
C ASP A 160 9.84 -2.55 -3.67
N VAL A 161 8.90 -3.48 -3.49
CA VAL A 161 8.73 -4.29 -2.27
C VAL A 161 9.00 -5.75 -2.55
N ILE A 162 8.77 -6.19 -3.79
CA ILE A 162 8.86 -7.60 -4.17
C ILE A 162 10.29 -7.92 -4.61
N SER A 163 11.16 -8.12 -3.64
CA SER A 163 12.48 -8.72 -3.90
C SER A 163 12.40 -10.24 -3.79
N GLN A 164 13.31 -10.97 -4.44
CA GLN A 164 13.40 -12.43 -4.31
C GLN A 164 13.52 -12.86 -2.84
N GLN A 165 14.31 -12.14 -2.07
CA GLN A 165 14.47 -12.39 -0.63
C GLN A 165 13.14 -12.26 0.14
N PHE A 166 12.30 -11.27 -0.21
CA PHE A 166 10.98 -11.10 0.40
C PHE A 166 10.06 -12.29 0.07
N VAL A 167 10.05 -12.74 -1.19
CA VAL A 167 9.27 -13.91 -1.62
C VAL A 167 9.73 -15.17 -0.89
N ASP A 168 11.03 -15.39 -0.77
CA ASP A 168 11.61 -16.56 -0.09
C ASP A 168 11.29 -16.53 1.41
N ASN A 169 11.34 -15.36 2.05
CA ASN A 169 10.94 -15.19 3.44
C ASN A 169 9.44 -15.51 3.65
N LEU A 170 8.56 -15.06 2.75
CA LEU A 170 7.13 -15.38 2.84
C LEU A 170 6.86 -16.87 2.69
N LYS A 171 7.52 -17.56 1.73
CA LYS A 171 7.42 -19.00 1.56
C LYS A 171 7.83 -19.74 2.83
N ARG A 172 8.99 -19.39 3.39
CA ARG A 172 9.48 -19.97 4.64
C ARG A 172 8.50 -19.79 5.79
N LEU A 173 7.94 -18.59 5.95
CA LEU A 173 6.94 -18.31 6.99
C LEU A 173 5.67 -19.15 6.78
N THR A 174 5.20 -19.31 5.55
CA THR A 174 4.04 -20.14 5.23
C THR A 174 4.28 -21.60 5.60
N GLU A 175 5.45 -22.14 5.27
CA GLU A 175 5.84 -23.51 5.64
C GLU A 175 5.92 -23.68 7.16
N GLN A 176 6.52 -22.73 7.87
CA GLN A 176 6.59 -22.75 9.34
C GLN A 176 5.20 -22.70 9.99
N CYS A 177 4.29 -21.86 9.45
CA CYS A 177 2.91 -21.81 9.93
C CYS A 177 2.18 -23.14 9.71
N ALA A 178 2.30 -23.77 8.54
CA ALA A 178 1.70 -25.06 8.25
C ALA A 178 2.21 -26.14 9.22
N LEU A 179 3.52 -26.24 9.41
CA LEU A 179 4.11 -27.20 10.35
C LEU A 179 3.63 -26.99 11.80
N SER A 180 3.52 -25.71 12.24
CA SER A 180 3.04 -25.41 13.59
C SER A 180 1.55 -25.74 13.79
N LEU A 181 0.73 -25.60 12.76
CA LEU A 181 -0.67 -26.01 12.79
C LEU A 181 -0.80 -27.54 12.89
N ASP A 182 -0.06 -28.29 12.06
CA ASP A 182 -0.04 -29.74 12.09
C ASP A 182 0.40 -30.28 13.46
N LEU A 183 1.42 -29.69 14.08
CA LEU A 183 1.88 -30.07 15.42
C LEU A 183 0.78 -29.84 16.47
N ARG A 184 0.12 -28.69 16.44
CA ARG A 184 -0.99 -28.39 17.38
C ARG A 184 -2.18 -29.33 17.20
N GLU A 185 -2.50 -29.70 15.97
CA GLU A 185 -3.57 -30.67 15.71
C GLU A 185 -3.23 -32.04 16.23
N ARG A 186 -1.99 -32.50 16.05
CA ARG A 186 -1.48 -33.77 16.61
C ARG A 186 -1.48 -33.77 18.14
N GLU A 187 -1.03 -32.68 18.77
CA GLU A 187 -1.08 -32.50 20.22
C GLU A 187 -2.50 -32.55 20.76
N LYS A 188 -3.46 -31.91 20.10
CA LYS A 188 -4.87 -31.98 20.47
C LYS A 188 -5.47 -33.35 20.28
N ALA A 189 -5.11 -34.08 19.21
CA ALA A 189 -5.56 -35.42 18.99
C ALA A 189 -5.02 -36.40 20.07
N LEU A 190 -3.74 -36.24 20.43
CA LEU A 190 -3.14 -37.04 21.51
C LEU A 190 -3.75 -36.71 22.87
N ALA A 191 -4.03 -35.43 23.16
CA ALA A 191 -4.69 -35.05 24.40
C ALA A 191 -6.10 -35.64 24.51
N ARG A 192 -6.88 -35.63 23.43
CA ARG A 192 -8.22 -36.24 23.37
C ARG A 192 -8.15 -37.77 23.55
N ALA A 193 -7.14 -38.44 22.96
CA ALA A 193 -6.96 -39.85 23.11
C ALA A 193 -6.46 -40.28 24.51
N ALA A 194 -5.86 -39.33 25.25
CA ALA A 194 -5.39 -39.54 26.62
C ALA A 194 -6.44 -39.19 27.69
N GLU A 195 -7.54 -38.54 27.30
CA GLU A 195 -8.66 -38.32 28.23
C GLU A 195 -9.26 -39.67 28.59
N PRO A 196 -9.29 -40.10 29.88
CA PRO A 196 -9.93 -41.32 30.28
C PRO A 196 -11.43 -41.23 29.94
N GLU A 197 -11.96 -42.29 29.31
CA GLU A 197 -13.39 -42.41 29.09
C GLU A 197 -14.09 -42.23 30.45
N GLN A 198 -14.78 -41.09 30.62
CA GLN A 198 -15.61 -40.88 31.78
C GLN A 198 -16.84 -41.78 31.63
N TYR A 199 -16.75 -42.98 32.21
CA TYR A 199 -17.94 -43.79 32.40
C TYR A 199 -18.84 -43.03 33.37
N SER A 200 -19.98 -42.55 32.88
CA SER A 200 -21.05 -42.08 33.77
C SER A 200 -21.66 -43.29 34.45
N LEU A 201 -21.35 -43.50 35.71
CA LEU A 201 -22.07 -44.42 36.53
C LEU A 201 -23.47 -43.89 36.77
N ASN A 202 -24.47 -44.47 36.16
CA ASN A 202 -25.88 -44.18 36.51
C ASN A 202 -26.15 -44.72 37.92
N VAL A 203 -26.18 -43.83 38.89
CA VAL A 203 -26.53 -44.16 40.28
C VAL A 203 -27.97 -43.71 40.51
N ASP A 204 -28.79 -44.65 41.01
CA ASP A 204 -30.15 -44.33 41.46
C ASP A 204 -30.08 -43.32 42.62
N PRO A 205 -30.64 -42.13 42.46
CA PRO A 205 -30.57 -41.07 43.48
C PRO A 205 -31.32 -41.40 44.78
N ALA A 206 -32.21 -42.39 44.77
CA ALA A 206 -32.99 -42.82 45.94
C ALA A 206 -32.34 -43.94 46.75
N THR A 207 -31.61 -44.83 46.11
CA THR A 207 -31.00 -46.00 46.75
C THR A 207 -29.46 -45.91 46.80
N GLY A 208 -28.86 -45.06 45.99
CA GLY A 208 -27.38 -44.96 45.87
C GLY A 208 -26.75 -46.20 45.18
N GLU A 209 -27.54 -47.06 44.56
CA GLU A 209 -27.04 -48.24 43.85
C GLU A 209 -26.71 -47.88 42.39
N ILE A 210 -25.68 -48.59 41.83
CA ILE A 210 -25.31 -48.45 40.43
C ILE A 210 -26.34 -49.23 39.60
N VAL A 211 -27.13 -48.55 38.80
CA VAL A 211 -28.07 -49.15 37.85
C VAL A 211 -27.30 -49.54 36.61
N GLY A 212 -27.05 -50.84 36.47
CA GLY A 212 -26.44 -51.38 35.23
C GLY A 212 -27.42 -51.25 34.07
N ASP A 213 -26.93 -50.82 32.93
CA ASP A 213 -27.71 -50.74 31.69
C ASP A 213 -27.96 -52.18 31.19
N GLU A 214 -29.11 -52.74 31.57
CA GLU A 214 -29.65 -53.98 31.01
C GLU A 214 -30.30 -53.71 29.65
N SER A 215 -29.53 -53.33 28.67
CA SER A 215 -30.02 -53.27 27.29
C SER A 215 -28.98 -53.84 26.36
N GLU A 216 -29.16 -55.10 26.07
CA GLU A 216 -28.99 -55.78 24.77
C GLU A 216 -28.71 -57.27 24.93
N VAL A 217 -29.81 -57.99 25.36
CA VAL A 217 -29.96 -59.38 24.90
C VAL A 217 -31.31 -59.43 24.20
N ALA A 218 -31.31 -59.13 22.93
CA ALA A 218 -32.42 -59.39 22.04
C ALA A 218 -31.92 -60.27 20.88
N ASP A 219 -32.30 -61.48 21.00
CA ASP A 219 -32.77 -62.37 19.96
C ASP A 219 -32.02 -62.42 18.62
N ASN A 220 -31.29 -63.48 18.45
CA ASN A 220 -31.22 -64.18 17.18
C ASN A 220 -31.77 -65.59 17.38
N ALA A 221 -33.05 -65.79 17.00
CA ALA A 221 -33.64 -67.05 16.64
C ALA A 221 -34.20 -66.94 15.22
#